data_f8a55e5db74accbbea8aa6ff3f65f5b3
#
_entry.id   f8a55e5db74accbbea8aa6ff3f65f5b3
#
_cell.length_a   1.000
_cell.length_b   1.000
_cell.length_c   1.000
_cell.angle_alpha   90.00
_cell.angle_beta   90.00
_cell.angle_gamma   90.00
#
_symmetry.space_group_name_H-M   'P 1'
#
loop_
_entity.id
_entity.type
_entity.pdbx_description
1 polymer ?
#
loop_
_entity_poly.entity_id
_entity_poly.type
_entity_poly.pdbx_seq_one_letter_code
_entity_poly.pdbx_strand_id
1 'polypeptide(L)'
;MLSFAGGFCLYIGEKSEVSMNVPNKLTISRFVLTFAFLAVIFAKPMYYETIALALFSVAGLTDYFDGKIARRDGLITNFGILMDPLADKIMVCSAFIAFLGCGWTPAWMVVIVVARELAITGLRLLAASKNLVLAAERFGKHKTISQIVAIISMLVLYSYQQWGVAGRIFGLNILWGPWVGWFAPLSLWVAVILTFTSGVIYLWRNRRLYLADL
;
A
#
# COMPACT_ATOMS: atom_id res chain seq x y z
N MET A 1 -17.53 -31.18 59.38
CA MET A 1 -16.94 -32.18 58.50
C MET A 1 -16.95 -31.59 57.07
N LEU A 2 -15.83 -30.98 56.71
CA LEU A 2 -15.66 -30.22 55.46
C LEU A 2 -15.29 -31.17 54.34
N SER A 3 -16.12 -31.26 53.28
CA SER A 3 -15.76 -31.94 52.05
C SER A 3 -15.41 -30.90 50.96
N PHE A 4 -14.13 -30.77 50.65
CA PHE A 4 -13.65 -30.05 49.50
C PHE A 4 -13.78 -30.96 48.26
N ALA A 5 -14.69 -30.63 47.34
CA ALA A 5 -14.67 -31.15 45.97
C ALA A 5 -14.31 -30.03 45.01
N GLY A 6 -13.08 -30.13 44.49
CA GLY A 6 -12.53 -29.22 43.51
C GLY A 6 -13.28 -29.26 42.19
N GLY A 7 -14.05 -28.22 41.91
CA GLY A 7 -14.64 -27.97 40.59
C GLY A 7 -13.63 -27.27 39.68
N PHE A 8 -12.86 -28.02 38.92
CA PHE A 8 -12.14 -27.53 37.76
C PHE A 8 -13.18 -27.24 36.67
N CYS A 9 -13.67 -26.01 36.63
CA CYS A 9 -14.56 -25.56 35.57
C CYS A 9 -13.75 -25.49 34.28
N LEU A 10 -13.82 -26.55 33.47
CA LEU A 10 -13.40 -26.51 32.09
C LEU A 10 -14.25 -25.50 31.36
N TYR A 11 -13.70 -24.30 31.17
CA TYR A 11 -14.24 -23.30 30.27
C TYR A 11 -14.13 -23.89 28.85
N ILE A 12 -15.14 -24.66 28.45
CA ILE A 12 -15.34 -25.07 27.06
C ILE A 12 -15.66 -23.77 26.33
N GLY A 13 -14.62 -23.16 25.76
CA GLY A 13 -14.77 -22.00 24.92
C GLY A 13 -15.81 -22.31 23.86
N GLU A 14 -16.91 -21.58 23.93
CA GLU A 14 -17.91 -21.48 22.88
C GLU A 14 -17.14 -21.31 21.55
N LYS A 15 -17.30 -22.29 20.62
CA LYS A 15 -16.82 -22.15 19.25
C LYS A 15 -17.53 -20.93 18.67
N SER A 16 -16.97 -19.74 18.88
CA SER A 16 -17.31 -18.60 18.06
C SER A 16 -17.03 -19.04 16.63
N GLU A 17 -18.07 -19.27 15.85
CA GLU A 17 -17.92 -19.36 14.41
C GLU A 17 -17.12 -18.12 14.00
N VAL A 18 -15.91 -18.36 13.48
CA VAL A 18 -15.04 -17.31 12.97
C VAL A 18 -15.65 -16.86 11.65
N SER A 19 -16.80 -16.19 11.75
CA SER A 19 -17.34 -15.45 10.62
C SER A 19 -16.39 -14.29 10.38
N MET A 20 -15.51 -14.42 9.38
CA MET A 20 -14.62 -13.35 8.99
C MET A 20 -15.47 -12.13 8.65
N ASN A 21 -15.34 -11.07 9.43
CA ASN A 21 -16.01 -9.80 9.17
C ASN A 21 -15.63 -9.27 7.80
N VAL A 22 -16.56 -8.58 7.13
CA VAL A 22 -16.37 -8.03 5.79
C VAL A 22 -15.03 -7.27 5.65
N PRO A 23 -14.63 -6.37 6.60
CA PRO A 23 -13.33 -5.70 6.53
C PRO A 23 -12.14 -6.65 6.46
N ASN A 24 -12.13 -7.72 7.26
CA ASN A 24 -11.02 -8.69 7.27
C ASN A 24 -10.91 -9.45 5.94
N LYS A 25 -12.06 -9.80 5.31
CA LYS A 25 -12.07 -10.43 3.98
C LYS A 25 -11.45 -9.52 2.93
N LEU A 26 -11.70 -8.23 3.01
CA LEU A 26 -11.25 -7.24 2.05
C LEU A 26 -9.75 -6.96 2.22
N THR A 27 -9.23 -6.88 3.44
CA THR A 27 -7.79 -6.82 3.69
C THR A 27 -7.05 -8.05 3.12
N ILE A 28 -7.60 -9.25 3.34
CA ILE A 28 -7.02 -10.48 2.79
C ILE A 28 -7.07 -10.48 1.26
N SER A 29 -8.19 -10.03 0.65
CA SER A 29 -8.31 -9.94 -0.81
C SER A 29 -7.25 -9.03 -1.41
N ARG A 30 -6.88 -7.94 -0.72
CA ARG A 30 -5.81 -7.04 -1.16
C ARG A 30 -4.44 -7.70 -1.15
N PHE A 31 -4.13 -8.53 -0.15
CA PHE A 31 -2.91 -9.36 -0.16
C PHE A 31 -2.91 -10.31 -1.34
N VAL A 32 -4.02 -11.02 -1.58
CA VAL A 32 -4.16 -11.94 -2.73
C VAL A 32 -3.96 -11.19 -4.06
N LEU A 33 -4.59 -10.03 -4.22
CA LEU A 33 -4.42 -9.18 -5.41
C LEU A 33 -2.97 -8.70 -5.58
N THR A 34 -2.28 -8.37 -4.50
CA THR A 34 -0.86 -7.98 -4.53
C THR A 34 0.02 -9.14 -4.99
N PHE A 35 -0.20 -10.35 -4.46
CA PHE A 35 0.53 -11.53 -4.92
C PHE A 35 0.21 -11.89 -6.37
N ALA A 36 -1.06 -11.78 -6.79
CA ALA A 36 -1.45 -11.98 -8.19
C ALA A 36 -0.78 -10.96 -9.13
N PHE A 37 -0.73 -9.70 -8.72
CA PHE A 37 -0.02 -8.63 -9.43
C PHE A 37 1.47 -8.97 -9.62
N LEU A 38 2.16 -9.39 -8.55
CA LEU A 38 3.57 -9.77 -8.61
C LEU A 38 3.76 -11.01 -9.50
N ALA A 39 2.92 -12.02 -9.35
CA ALA A 39 2.98 -13.23 -10.17
C ALA A 39 2.84 -12.91 -11.67
N VAL A 40 1.89 -12.04 -12.03
CA VAL A 40 1.68 -11.61 -13.42
C VAL A 40 2.90 -10.84 -13.96
N ILE A 41 3.46 -9.89 -13.19
CA ILE A 41 4.61 -9.11 -13.66
C ILE A 41 5.85 -9.98 -13.84
N PHE A 42 6.10 -10.96 -12.96
CA PHE A 42 7.30 -11.80 -13.05
C PHE A 42 7.15 -12.97 -14.01
N ALA A 43 5.94 -13.53 -14.14
CA ALA A 43 5.67 -14.61 -15.12
C ALA A 43 5.57 -14.10 -16.56
N LYS A 44 5.30 -12.80 -16.76
CA LYS A 44 5.20 -12.11 -18.06
C LYS A 44 4.30 -12.85 -19.07
N PRO A 45 3.04 -13.21 -18.71
CA PRO A 45 2.12 -13.76 -19.69
C PRO A 45 1.80 -12.73 -20.78
N MET A 46 1.10 -13.14 -21.84
CA MET A 46 0.63 -12.21 -22.87
C MET A 46 -0.19 -11.08 -22.23
N TYR A 47 0.10 -9.83 -22.58
CA TYR A 47 -0.55 -8.62 -22.03
C TYR A 47 -0.35 -8.41 -20.51
N TYR A 48 0.75 -8.88 -19.94
CA TYR A 48 1.02 -8.83 -18.48
C TYR A 48 0.94 -7.41 -17.90
N GLU A 49 1.37 -6.39 -18.63
CA GLU A 49 1.32 -4.99 -18.18
C GLU A 49 -0.14 -4.51 -18.04
N THR A 50 -1.00 -4.88 -18.98
CA THR A 50 -2.43 -4.54 -18.95
C THR A 50 -3.13 -5.28 -17.81
N ILE A 51 -2.82 -6.57 -17.62
CA ILE A 51 -3.36 -7.37 -16.51
C ILE A 51 -2.88 -6.80 -15.17
N ALA A 52 -1.60 -6.44 -15.06
CA ALA A 52 -1.05 -5.82 -13.86
C ALA A 52 -1.72 -4.47 -13.54
N LEU A 53 -1.98 -3.64 -14.56
CA LEU A 53 -2.72 -2.39 -14.40
C LEU A 53 -4.14 -2.63 -13.88
N ALA A 54 -4.84 -3.62 -14.42
CA ALA A 54 -6.17 -3.99 -13.96
C ALA A 54 -6.16 -4.47 -12.51
N LEU A 55 -5.25 -5.38 -12.15
CA LEU A 55 -5.12 -5.90 -10.78
C LEU A 55 -4.80 -4.79 -9.77
N PHE A 56 -3.85 -3.91 -10.09
CA PHE A 56 -3.49 -2.79 -9.23
C PHE A 56 -4.66 -1.81 -9.06
N SER A 57 -5.37 -1.50 -10.14
CA SER A 57 -6.53 -0.61 -10.12
C SER A 57 -7.68 -1.20 -9.30
N VAL A 58 -7.98 -2.48 -9.46
CA VAL A 58 -9.00 -3.19 -8.68
C VAL A 58 -8.62 -3.19 -7.19
N ALA A 59 -7.36 -3.49 -6.85
CA ALA A 59 -6.90 -3.47 -5.47
C ALA A 59 -7.03 -2.08 -4.83
N GLY A 60 -6.70 -1.00 -5.56
CA GLY A 60 -6.87 0.37 -5.08
C GLY A 60 -8.34 0.80 -4.93
N LEU A 61 -9.21 0.37 -5.85
CA LEU A 61 -10.65 0.63 -5.75
C LEU A 61 -11.28 -0.12 -4.59
N THR A 62 -10.91 -1.38 -4.39
CA THR A 62 -11.36 -2.20 -3.25
C THR A 62 -11.04 -1.47 -1.94
N ASP A 63 -9.80 -1.00 -1.76
CA ASP A 63 -9.41 -0.22 -0.57
C ASP A 63 -10.27 1.02 -0.33
N TYR A 64 -10.57 1.77 -1.39
CA TYR A 64 -11.40 2.97 -1.28
C TYR A 64 -12.82 2.65 -0.79
N PHE A 65 -13.44 1.59 -1.35
CA PHE A 65 -14.80 1.19 -0.97
C PHE A 65 -14.85 0.59 0.43
N ASP A 66 -13.85 -0.21 0.80
CA ASP A 66 -13.77 -0.88 2.11
C ASP A 66 -13.65 0.12 3.25
N GLY A 67 -12.78 1.09 3.11
CA GLY A 67 -12.63 2.16 4.08
C GLY A 67 -13.91 3.00 4.26
N LYS A 68 -14.79 3.06 3.25
CA LYS A 68 -16.08 3.74 3.34
C LYS A 68 -17.14 2.88 4.04
N ILE A 69 -17.20 1.57 3.72
CA ILE A 69 -18.15 0.62 4.30
C ILE A 69 -17.82 0.36 5.77
N ALA A 70 -16.58 0.06 6.11
CA ALA A 70 -16.15 -0.21 7.49
C ALA A 70 -16.43 0.95 8.44
N ARG A 71 -16.24 2.19 7.96
CA ARG A 71 -16.57 3.40 8.75
C ARG A 71 -18.07 3.61 8.93
N ARG A 72 -18.89 3.17 7.96
CA ARG A 72 -20.35 3.30 8.03
C ARG A 72 -20.96 2.30 8.99
N ASP A 73 -20.45 1.07 8.99
CA ASP A 73 -21.07 -0.06 9.69
C ASP A 73 -20.46 -0.30 11.09
N GLY A 74 -19.46 0.49 11.51
CA GLY A 74 -18.84 0.41 12.84
C GLY A 74 -18.13 -0.92 13.13
N LEU A 75 -17.87 -1.74 12.11
CA LEU A 75 -17.25 -3.08 12.21
C LEU A 75 -15.71 -2.96 12.24
N ILE A 76 -15.20 -2.31 13.29
CA ILE A 76 -13.76 -2.15 13.45
C ILE A 76 -13.22 -3.35 14.25
N THR A 77 -12.33 -4.14 13.64
CA THR A 77 -11.63 -5.24 14.32
C THR A 77 -10.20 -4.87 14.65
N ASN A 78 -9.65 -5.40 15.75
CA ASN A 78 -8.24 -5.19 16.10
C ASN A 78 -7.29 -5.70 15.00
N PHE A 79 -7.67 -6.75 14.30
CA PHE A 79 -6.92 -7.28 13.15
C PHE A 79 -6.92 -6.29 11.97
N GLY A 80 -8.08 -5.71 11.62
CA GLY A 80 -8.20 -4.71 10.55
C GLY A 80 -7.38 -3.46 10.85
N ILE A 81 -7.45 -2.93 12.07
CA ILE A 81 -6.66 -1.74 12.49
C ILE A 81 -5.17 -1.92 12.22
N LEU A 82 -4.64 -3.13 12.44
CA LEU A 82 -3.22 -3.43 12.24
C LEU A 82 -2.91 -3.75 10.77
N MET A 83 -3.76 -4.55 10.11
CA MET A 83 -3.47 -5.12 8.79
C MET A 83 -3.79 -4.17 7.63
N ASP A 84 -4.79 -3.29 7.74
CA ASP A 84 -5.13 -2.36 6.67
C ASP A 84 -3.98 -1.42 6.30
N PRO A 85 -3.33 -0.71 7.26
CA PRO A 85 -2.18 0.13 6.93
C PRO A 85 -0.99 -0.66 6.41
N LEU A 86 -0.88 -1.95 6.74
CA LEU A 86 0.19 -2.82 6.27
C LEU A 86 -0.07 -3.27 4.83
N ALA A 87 -1.30 -3.69 4.51
CA ALA A 87 -1.69 -4.12 3.18
C ALA A 87 -1.48 -3.02 2.12
N ASP A 88 -1.85 -1.76 2.44
CA ASP A 88 -1.61 -0.61 1.56
C ASP A 88 -0.14 -0.42 1.23
N LYS A 89 0.72 -0.50 2.24
CA LYS A 89 2.14 -0.31 2.06
C LYS A 89 2.78 -1.45 1.29
N ILE A 90 2.37 -2.68 1.56
CA ILE A 90 2.86 -3.86 0.84
C ILE A 90 2.51 -3.73 -0.64
N MET A 91 1.29 -3.31 -1.00
CA MET A 91 0.87 -3.15 -2.39
C MET A 91 1.73 -2.11 -3.12
N VAL A 92 1.92 -0.92 -2.54
CA VAL A 92 2.72 0.16 -3.14
C VAL A 92 4.20 -0.24 -3.23
N CYS A 93 4.79 -0.76 -2.16
CA CYS A 93 6.19 -1.19 -2.15
C CYS A 93 6.43 -2.33 -3.16
N SER A 94 5.51 -3.30 -3.24
CA SER A 94 5.57 -4.40 -4.20
C SER A 94 5.55 -3.92 -5.64
N ALA A 95 4.74 -2.89 -5.97
CA ALA A 95 4.71 -2.31 -7.30
C ALA A 95 6.06 -1.66 -7.67
N PHE A 96 6.65 -0.87 -6.78
CA PHE A 96 7.98 -0.28 -7.02
C PHE A 96 9.09 -1.32 -7.14
N ILE A 97 9.07 -2.37 -6.32
CA ILE A 97 10.02 -3.49 -6.39
C ILE A 97 9.84 -4.25 -7.71
N ALA A 98 8.61 -4.48 -8.15
CA ALA A 98 8.33 -5.11 -9.44
C ALA A 98 8.86 -4.28 -10.61
N PHE A 99 8.69 -2.95 -10.58
CA PHE A 99 9.22 -2.04 -11.59
C PHE A 99 10.76 -2.05 -11.63
N LEU A 100 11.42 -2.17 -10.48
CA LEU A 100 12.87 -2.40 -10.43
C LEU A 100 13.24 -3.72 -11.11
N GLY A 101 12.53 -4.80 -10.82
CA GLY A 101 12.75 -6.11 -11.44
C GLY A 101 12.55 -6.12 -12.97
N CYS A 102 11.67 -5.23 -13.47
CA CYS A 102 11.46 -5.03 -14.91
C CYS A 102 12.47 -4.03 -15.54
N GLY A 103 13.31 -3.37 -14.75
CA GLY A 103 14.21 -2.33 -15.23
C GLY A 103 13.52 -1.00 -15.55
N TRP A 104 12.27 -0.80 -15.12
CA TRP A 104 11.49 0.42 -15.38
C TRP A 104 11.86 1.58 -14.45
N THR A 105 12.41 1.26 -13.28
CA THR A 105 12.74 2.24 -12.24
C THR A 105 14.12 1.95 -11.67
N PRO A 106 14.99 2.95 -11.49
CA PRO A 106 16.30 2.76 -10.89
C PRO A 106 16.20 2.42 -9.38
N ALA A 107 17.13 1.58 -8.91
CA ALA A 107 17.11 1.03 -7.56
C ALA A 107 17.04 2.08 -6.44
N TRP A 108 17.78 3.19 -6.59
CA TRP A 108 17.83 4.25 -5.58
C TRP A 108 16.47 4.90 -5.32
N MET A 109 15.61 5.05 -6.35
CA MET A 109 14.25 5.56 -6.19
C MET A 109 13.39 4.61 -5.37
N VAL A 110 13.51 3.31 -5.65
CA VAL A 110 12.77 2.26 -4.92
C VAL A 110 13.20 2.22 -3.46
N VAL A 111 14.53 2.31 -3.22
CA VAL A 111 15.08 2.35 -1.85
C VAL A 111 14.52 3.54 -1.06
N ILE A 112 14.47 4.74 -1.65
CA ILE A 112 13.88 5.92 -0.99
C ILE A 112 12.43 5.68 -0.60
N VAL A 113 11.62 5.14 -1.53
CA VAL A 113 10.20 4.88 -1.26
C VAL A 113 10.03 3.85 -0.15
N VAL A 114 10.67 2.70 -0.27
CA VAL A 114 10.53 1.59 0.69
C VAL A 114 11.07 1.97 2.07
N ALA A 115 12.29 2.56 2.13
CA ALA A 115 12.90 2.97 3.38
C ALA A 115 12.03 3.98 4.13
N ARG A 116 11.45 4.95 3.42
CA ARG A 116 10.53 5.92 4.03
C ARG A 116 9.27 5.24 4.56
N GLU A 117 8.65 4.33 3.81
CA GLU A 117 7.45 3.62 4.28
C GLU A 117 7.73 2.84 5.57
N LEU A 118 8.86 2.13 5.62
CA LEU A 118 9.26 1.37 6.79
C LEU A 118 9.64 2.28 7.97
N ALA A 119 10.43 3.33 7.74
CA ALA A 119 10.87 4.26 8.79
C ALA A 119 9.69 4.94 9.49
N ILE A 120 8.74 5.47 8.72
CA ILE A 120 7.56 6.13 9.30
C ILE A 120 6.65 5.14 10.04
N THR A 121 6.54 3.90 9.54
CA THR A 121 5.75 2.86 10.21
C THR A 121 6.42 2.46 11.52
N GLY A 122 7.73 2.22 11.50
CA GLY A 122 8.50 1.91 12.70
C GLY A 122 8.39 3.01 13.76
N LEU A 123 8.52 4.29 13.33
CA LEU A 123 8.38 5.42 14.25
C LEU A 123 6.97 5.52 14.87
N ARG A 124 5.93 5.23 14.10
CA ARG A 124 4.56 5.18 14.64
C ARG A 124 4.35 4.04 15.62
N LEU A 125 4.92 2.87 15.36
CA LEU A 125 4.88 1.73 16.29
C LEU A 125 5.63 2.05 17.59
N LEU A 126 6.81 2.69 17.50
CA LEU A 126 7.58 3.15 18.66
C LEU A 126 6.77 4.18 19.48
N ALA A 127 6.11 5.12 18.84
CA ALA A 127 5.25 6.07 19.54
C ALA A 127 4.07 5.39 20.24
N ALA A 128 3.42 4.44 19.58
CA ALA A 128 2.31 3.69 20.14
C ALA A 128 2.73 2.86 21.36
N SER A 129 3.93 2.26 21.35
CA SER A 129 4.45 1.54 22.51
C SER A 129 4.72 2.44 23.72
N LYS A 130 4.92 3.75 23.50
CA LYS A 130 5.07 4.77 24.54
C LYS A 130 3.74 5.48 24.86
N ASN A 131 2.60 4.97 24.39
CA ASN A 131 1.27 5.59 24.52
C ASN A 131 1.20 7.03 23.96
N LEU A 132 2.05 7.33 22.97
CA LEU A 132 2.06 8.62 22.28
C LEU A 132 1.34 8.51 20.93
N VAL A 133 0.40 9.42 20.67
CA VAL A 133 -0.29 9.49 19.38
C VAL A 133 0.40 10.51 18.49
N LEU A 134 1.10 10.04 17.46
CA LEU A 134 1.68 10.93 16.46
C LEU A 134 0.60 11.43 15.49
N ALA A 135 0.46 12.74 15.39
CA ALA A 135 -0.49 13.36 14.48
C ALA A 135 -0.22 12.97 13.03
N ALA A 136 -1.29 12.66 12.29
CA ALA A 136 -1.22 12.43 10.86
C ALA A 136 -0.98 13.78 10.16
N GLU A 137 0.13 13.92 9.46
CA GLU A 137 0.42 15.15 8.70
C GLU A 137 -0.40 15.20 7.39
N ARG A 138 -0.89 16.39 7.03
CA ARG A 138 -1.59 16.63 5.77
C ARG A 138 -0.73 16.28 4.55
N PHE A 139 0.58 16.48 4.62
CA PHE A 139 1.55 16.08 3.58
C PHE A 139 1.57 14.57 3.26
N GLY A 140 1.17 13.72 4.23
CA GLY A 140 1.09 12.27 4.00
C GLY A 140 0.05 11.85 2.95
N LYS A 141 -1.03 12.64 2.76
CA LYS A 141 -2.05 12.33 1.75
C LYS A 141 -1.55 12.58 0.32
N HIS A 142 -0.88 13.73 0.10
CA HIS A 142 -0.35 14.08 -1.23
C HIS A 142 0.70 13.09 -1.72
N LYS A 143 1.56 12.60 -0.82
CA LYS A 143 2.55 11.58 -1.12
C LYS A 143 1.89 10.29 -1.62
N THR A 144 0.88 9.76 -0.91
CA THR A 144 0.22 8.51 -1.31
C THR A 144 -0.47 8.65 -2.67
N ILE A 145 -1.15 9.77 -2.91
CA ILE A 145 -1.77 10.04 -4.21
C ILE A 145 -0.70 10.09 -5.30
N SER A 146 0.42 10.77 -5.10
CA SER A 146 1.49 10.86 -6.10
C SER A 146 2.12 9.49 -6.40
N GLN A 147 2.28 8.63 -5.41
CA GLN A 147 2.77 7.25 -5.61
C GLN A 147 1.79 6.41 -6.44
N ILE A 148 0.49 6.48 -6.15
CA ILE A 148 -0.54 5.78 -6.92
C ILE A 148 -0.55 6.28 -8.37
N VAL A 149 -0.52 7.60 -8.58
CA VAL A 149 -0.45 8.20 -9.92
C VAL A 149 0.80 7.73 -10.66
N ALA A 150 1.96 7.71 -10.00
CA ALA A 150 3.21 7.24 -10.59
C ALA A 150 3.11 5.75 -11.00
N ILE A 151 2.55 4.89 -10.15
CA ILE A 151 2.40 3.47 -10.45
C ILE A 151 1.47 3.27 -11.65
N ILE A 152 0.29 3.91 -11.62
CA ILE A 152 -0.68 3.79 -12.73
C ILE A 152 -0.09 4.34 -14.03
N SER A 153 0.56 5.51 -14.01
CA SER A 153 1.14 6.10 -15.21
C SER A 153 2.27 5.26 -15.80
N MET A 154 3.10 4.62 -14.96
CA MET A 154 4.12 3.68 -15.41
C MET A 154 3.50 2.43 -16.04
N LEU A 155 2.49 1.83 -15.43
CA LEU A 155 1.78 0.69 -16.00
C LEU A 155 1.09 1.05 -17.32
N VAL A 156 0.48 2.23 -17.43
CA VAL A 156 -0.09 2.76 -18.67
C VAL A 156 0.99 2.94 -19.73
N LEU A 157 2.15 3.51 -19.38
CA LEU A 157 3.26 3.72 -20.32
C LEU A 157 3.71 2.42 -20.99
N TYR A 158 3.73 1.31 -20.25
CA TYR A 158 4.17 0.03 -20.79
C TYR A 158 3.05 -0.79 -21.44
N SER A 159 1.76 -0.50 -21.13
CA SER A 159 0.61 -1.27 -21.63
C SER A 159 -0.17 -0.62 -22.77
N TYR A 160 -0.12 0.72 -22.94
CA TYR A 160 -1.01 1.43 -23.89
C TYR A 160 -0.90 0.97 -25.33
N GLN A 161 0.26 0.50 -25.77
CA GLN A 161 0.47 0.00 -27.14
C GLN A 161 -0.34 -1.28 -27.41
N GLN A 162 -0.69 -2.03 -26.39
CA GLN A 162 -1.47 -3.26 -26.48
C GLN A 162 -2.97 -3.01 -26.68
N TRP A 163 -3.43 -1.76 -26.50
CA TRP A 163 -4.86 -1.41 -26.50
C TRP A 163 -5.40 -1.00 -27.88
N GLY A 164 -4.60 -1.13 -28.94
CA GLY A 164 -5.02 -0.82 -30.30
C GLY A 164 -5.50 0.62 -30.43
N VAL A 165 -6.77 0.78 -30.90
CA VAL A 165 -7.35 2.12 -31.13
C VAL A 165 -7.48 2.92 -29.82
N ALA A 166 -7.86 2.28 -28.71
CA ALA A 166 -7.96 2.96 -27.41
C ALA A 166 -6.60 3.46 -26.92
N GLY A 167 -5.52 2.77 -27.23
CA GLY A 167 -4.15 3.20 -26.89
C GLY A 167 -3.67 4.45 -27.62
N ARG A 168 -4.30 4.81 -28.76
CA ARG A 168 -3.91 6.02 -29.52
C ARG A 168 -4.02 7.31 -28.72
N ILE A 169 -4.96 7.40 -27.78
CA ILE A 169 -5.11 8.56 -26.90
C ILE A 169 -3.84 8.76 -26.05
N PHE A 170 -3.24 7.68 -25.57
CA PHE A 170 -2.01 7.72 -24.76
C PHE A 170 -0.75 7.89 -25.62
N GLY A 171 -0.85 7.48 -26.91
CA GLY A 171 0.19 7.64 -27.92
C GLY A 171 0.17 8.99 -28.66
N LEU A 172 -0.73 9.93 -28.32
CA LEU A 172 -0.76 11.26 -28.94
C LEU A 172 0.57 11.96 -28.73
N ASN A 173 1.19 12.38 -29.84
CA ASN A 173 2.45 13.11 -29.79
C ASN A 173 2.22 14.54 -29.29
N ILE A 174 2.81 14.86 -28.14
CA ILE A 174 2.90 16.20 -27.58
C ILE A 174 4.38 16.51 -27.45
N LEU A 175 4.84 17.60 -28.05
CA LEU A 175 6.25 17.97 -28.14
C LEU A 175 7.03 16.96 -29.00
N TRP A 176 7.83 16.10 -28.41
CA TRP A 176 8.79 15.21 -29.11
C TRP A 176 8.43 13.72 -29.00
N GLY A 177 7.20 13.38 -28.58
CA GLY A 177 6.78 11.98 -28.43
C GLY A 177 5.44 11.80 -27.75
N PRO A 178 5.02 10.56 -27.45
CA PRO A 178 3.76 10.30 -26.79
C PRO A 178 3.75 10.96 -25.40
N TRP A 179 2.65 11.67 -25.10
CA TRP A 179 2.57 12.43 -23.83
C TRP A 179 2.74 11.56 -22.59
N VAL A 180 2.29 10.29 -22.63
CA VAL A 180 2.48 9.36 -21.50
C VAL A 180 3.96 9.07 -21.26
N GLY A 181 4.80 9.12 -22.30
CA GLY A 181 6.24 8.93 -22.20
C GLY A 181 6.96 10.02 -21.39
N TRP A 182 6.38 11.21 -21.32
CA TRP A 182 6.89 12.31 -20.48
C TRP A 182 6.21 12.33 -19.11
N PHE A 183 4.91 12.08 -19.11
CA PHE A 183 4.11 12.16 -17.88
C PHE A 183 4.51 11.07 -16.87
N ALA A 184 4.73 9.83 -17.31
CA ALA A 184 5.04 8.73 -16.41
C ALA A 184 6.37 8.91 -15.67
N PRO A 185 7.51 9.21 -16.33
CA PRO A 185 8.76 9.52 -15.62
C PRO A 185 8.63 10.76 -14.72
N LEU A 186 7.95 11.81 -15.17
CA LEU A 186 7.73 13.02 -14.36
C LEU A 186 6.95 12.70 -13.09
N SER A 187 5.85 11.95 -13.19
CA SER A 187 5.05 11.53 -12.04
C SER A 187 5.85 10.68 -11.05
N LEU A 188 6.74 9.82 -11.57
CA LEU A 188 7.66 9.03 -10.75
C LEU A 188 8.62 9.93 -9.96
N TRP A 189 9.25 10.91 -10.62
CA TRP A 189 10.13 11.88 -9.95
C TRP A 189 9.38 12.67 -8.88
N VAL A 190 8.19 13.17 -9.19
CA VAL A 190 7.34 13.89 -8.23
C VAL A 190 7.02 13.01 -7.03
N ALA A 191 6.65 11.75 -7.25
CA ALA A 191 6.35 10.82 -6.17
C ALA A 191 7.58 10.56 -5.26
N VAL A 192 8.77 10.39 -5.85
CA VAL A 192 10.02 10.18 -5.08
C VAL A 192 10.39 11.42 -4.27
N ILE A 193 10.35 12.61 -4.89
CA ILE A 193 10.67 13.87 -4.21
C ILE A 193 9.71 14.14 -3.06
N LEU A 194 8.39 13.98 -3.27
CA LEU A 194 7.39 14.17 -2.21
C LEU A 194 7.55 13.11 -1.11
N THR A 195 7.89 11.88 -1.46
CA THR A 195 8.14 10.81 -0.50
C THR A 195 9.36 11.11 0.35
N PHE A 196 10.46 11.51 -0.27
CA PHE A 196 11.70 11.87 0.43
C PHE A 196 11.50 13.07 1.36
N THR A 197 11.00 14.17 0.83
CA THR A 197 10.81 15.41 1.60
C THR A 197 9.85 15.22 2.77
N SER A 198 8.70 14.54 2.55
CA SER A 198 7.77 14.23 3.63
C SER A 198 8.38 13.30 4.68
N GLY A 199 9.25 12.38 4.28
CA GLY A 199 9.97 11.48 5.18
C GLY A 199 10.94 12.23 6.08
N VAL A 200 11.79 13.07 5.48
CA VAL A 200 12.78 13.89 6.21
C VAL A 200 12.09 14.83 7.20
N ILE A 201 11.07 15.56 6.75
CA ILE A 201 10.31 16.48 7.62
C ILE A 201 9.70 15.73 8.81
N TYR A 202 9.09 14.56 8.55
CA TYR A 202 8.44 13.76 9.60
C TYR A 202 9.44 13.24 10.62
N LEU A 203 10.57 12.70 10.18
CA LEU A 203 11.65 12.22 11.05
C LEU A 203 12.25 13.38 11.86
N TRP A 204 12.55 14.49 11.21
CA TRP A 204 13.11 15.66 11.89
C TRP A 204 12.19 16.21 12.98
N ARG A 205 10.89 16.32 12.67
CA ARG A 205 9.89 16.83 13.62
C ARG A 205 9.75 15.95 14.86
N ASN A 206 9.86 14.63 14.67
CA ASN A 206 9.69 13.65 15.74
C ASN A 206 11.03 13.14 16.30
N ARG A 207 12.16 13.81 16.03
CA ARG A 207 13.48 13.35 16.41
C ARG A 207 13.67 13.11 17.91
N ARG A 208 12.96 13.84 18.76
CA ARG A 208 13.02 13.66 20.23
C ARG A 208 12.55 12.28 20.69
N LEU A 209 11.68 11.65 19.93
CA LEU A 209 11.09 10.36 20.28
C LEU A 209 12.12 9.22 20.25
N TYR A 210 13.00 9.21 19.25
CA TYR A 210 14.00 8.17 19.08
C TYR A 210 15.38 8.55 19.63
N LEU A 211 15.67 9.85 19.78
CA LEU A 211 16.92 10.30 20.42
C LEU A 211 16.86 10.23 21.96
N ALA A 212 15.67 10.15 22.54
CA ALA A 212 15.53 10.00 23.99
C ALA A 212 15.87 8.57 24.49
N ASP A 213 15.98 7.60 23.60
CA ASP A 213 16.30 6.20 23.90
C ASP A 213 17.77 5.85 23.56
N LEU A 214 18.55 6.80 23.00
CA LEU A 214 19.99 6.68 22.75
C LEU A 214 20.80 7.32 23.87
#